data_50e50f14a50360e732b0606d6dcd2b0d
#
_entry.id   50e50f14a50360e732b0606d6dcd2b0d
#
_cell.length_a   1.000
_cell.length_b   1.000
_cell.length_c   1.000
_cell.angle_alpha   90.00
_cell.angle_beta   90.00
_cell.angle_gamma   90.00
#
_symmetry.space_group_name_H-M   'P 1'
#
loop_
_entity.id
_entity.type
_entity.pdbx_description
1 polymer ?
#
loop_
_entity_poly.entity_id
_entity_poly.type
_entity_poly.pdbx_seq_one_letter_code
_entity_poly.pdbx_strand_id
1 'polypeptide(L)'
;MGSTWSAVGLLSEDGASESRDEDTSDFYAWGGKLIRTQRSKHKRQIKVTALEDNLTVFGLVNPGSTVSTTAGVNTRTVKIPKSEKRAFVLELRDGDITKRRSIPTGEVTEVGEVTLSESDLQAFELTITIYPDVNDVLYVDIDNDPQGAAPTFGEVRSVPGS
;
A
#
# COMPACT_ATOMS: atom_id res chain seq x y z
N MET A 1 5.86 21.98 -8.96
CA MET A 1 6.82 20.93 -9.33
C MET A 1 6.05 19.67 -9.71
N GLY A 2 6.22 19.20 -10.93
CA GLY A 2 5.61 17.95 -11.34
C GLY A 2 6.25 16.79 -10.57
N SER A 3 5.46 16.05 -9.80
CA SER A 3 5.92 14.82 -9.20
C SER A 3 6.14 13.79 -10.31
N THR A 4 7.36 13.31 -10.45
CA THR A 4 7.69 12.26 -11.40
C THR A 4 7.28 10.92 -10.80
N TRP A 5 6.29 10.27 -11.38
CA TRP A 5 5.87 8.93 -11.02
C TRP A 5 6.78 7.92 -11.73
N SER A 6 7.22 6.92 -10.99
CA SER A 6 8.00 5.81 -11.53
C SER A 6 7.21 4.51 -11.36
N ALA A 7 7.13 3.74 -12.43
CA ALA A 7 6.42 2.46 -12.40
C ALA A 7 7.24 1.40 -11.65
N VAL A 8 6.57 0.68 -10.77
CA VAL A 8 7.15 -0.50 -10.10
C VAL A 8 7.23 -1.69 -11.08
N GLY A 9 6.40 -1.68 -12.13
CA GLY A 9 6.32 -2.74 -13.11
C GLY A 9 5.22 -3.75 -12.77
N LEU A 10 5.40 -4.98 -13.21
CA LEU A 10 4.44 -6.06 -13.01
C LEU A 10 4.39 -6.50 -11.54
N LEU A 11 3.19 -6.65 -11.03
CA LEU A 11 2.92 -7.25 -9.73
C LEU A 11 2.45 -8.69 -9.90
N SER A 12 2.61 -9.50 -8.84
CA SER A 12 2.07 -10.86 -8.82
C SER A 12 0.56 -10.86 -9.03
N GLU A 13 0.06 -11.92 -9.64
CA GLU A 13 -1.38 -12.17 -9.83
C GLU A 13 -2.16 -12.28 -8.51
N ASP A 14 -1.48 -12.56 -7.40
CA ASP A 14 -2.07 -12.55 -6.06
C ASP A 14 -2.52 -11.14 -5.63
N GLY A 15 -2.08 -10.11 -6.37
CA GLY A 15 -2.48 -8.73 -6.17
C GLY A 15 -1.86 -8.09 -4.94
N ALA A 16 -2.63 -7.18 -4.33
CA ALA A 16 -2.24 -6.48 -3.10
C ALA A 16 -3.14 -6.94 -1.96
N SER A 17 -2.54 -7.27 -0.82
CA SER A 17 -3.27 -7.57 0.42
C SER A 17 -3.16 -6.41 1.41
N GLU A 18 -4.27 -6.07 2.04
CA GLU A 18 -4.32 -5.02 3.07
C GLU A 18 -4.53 -5.65 4.43
N SER A 19 -3.73 -5.25 5.40
CA SER A 19 -3.89 -5.60 6.80
C SER A 19 -4.15 -4.37 7.64
N ARG A 20 -4.97 -4.55 8.66
CA ARG A 20 -5.32 -3.52 9.64
C ARG A 20 -5.02 -4.05 11.03
N ASP A 21 -4.28 -3.27 11.78
CA ASP A 21 -3.99 -3.53 13.18
C ASP A 21 -4.46 -2.35 14.01
N GLU A 22 -5.38 -2.62 14.93
CA GLU A 22 -6.00 -1.60 15.80
C GLU A 22 -6.04 -2.14 17.22
N ASP A 23 -5.55 -1.36 18.16
CA ASP A 23 -5.75 -1.64 19.59
C ASP A 23 -7.08 -1.04 20.02
N THR A 24 -7.89 -1.82 20.70
CA THR A 24 -9.14 -1.38 21.29
C THR A 24 -9.11 -1.53 22.80
N SER A 25 -9.67 -0.57 23.49
CA SER A 25 -9.84 -0.61 24.94
C SER A 25 -11.30 -0.40 25.29
N ASP A 26 -11.84 -1.33 26.06
CA ASP A 26 -13.22 -1.27 26.51
C ASP A 26 -13.29 -0.67 27.93
N PHE A 27 -14.21 0.26 28.12
CA PHE A 27 -14.47 0.89 29.40
C PHE A 27 -15.83 0.44 29.91
N TYR A 28 -15.84 -0.10 31.14
CA TYR A 28 -17.04 -0.64 31.78
C TYR A 28 -17.46 0.24 32.94
N ALA A 29 -18.78 0.41 33.09
CA ALA A 29 -19.37 0.99 34.30
C ALA A 29 -19.38 -0.04 35.41
N TRP A 30 -19.60 0.44 36.62
CA TRP A 30 -19.90 -0.40 37.78
C TRP A 30 -21.04 -1.37 37.46
N GLY A 31 -20.85 -2.66 37.73
CA GLY A 31 -21.79 -3.71 37.40
C GLY A 31 -21.57 -4.39 36.06
N GLY A 32 -20.44 -4.09 35.38
CA GLY A 32 -20.02 -4.78 34.15
C GLY A 32 -20.72 -4.31 32.87
N LYS A 33 -21.39 -3.16 32.92
CA LYS A 33 -22.00 -2.58 31.71
C LYS A 33 -20.95 -1.86 30.84
N LEU A 34 -20.82 -2.26 29.60
CA LEU A 34 -19.95 -1.59 28.64
C LEU A 34 -20.44 -0.16 28.36
N ILE A 35 -19.60 0.84 28.64
CA ILE A 35 -19.90 2.25 28.41
C ILE A 35 -19.41 2.68 27.03
N ARG A 36 -18.17 2.37 26.68
CA ARG A 36 -17.57 2.72 25.40
C ARG A 36 -16.37 1.84 25.08
N THR A 37 -16.13 1.66 23.80
CA THR A 37 -14.92 1.09 23.25
C THR A 37 -14.09 2.22 22.63
N GLN A 38 -12.86 2.38 23.06
CA GLN A 38 -11.93 3.35 22.49
C GLN A 38 -10.92 2.63 21.61
N ARG A 39 -10.76 3.11 20.40
CA ARG A 39 -9.69 2.67 19.49
C ARG A 39 -8.46 3.51 19.74
N SER A 40 -7.34 2.84 19.94
CA SER A 40 -6.03 3.45 20.03
C SER A 40 -5.10 2.73 19.07
N LYS A 41 -4.06 3.39 18.60
CA LYS A 41 -3.07 2.85 17.67
C LYS A 41 -3.70 2.23 16.42
N HIS A 42 -3.64 2.93 15.36
CA HIS A 42 -4.10 2.47 14.06
C HIS A 42 -2.90 2.26 13.14
N LYS A 43 -2.71 1.02 12.69
CA LYS A 43 -1.67 0.66 11.72
C LYS A 43 -2.33 -0.01 10.51
N ARG A 44 -2.02 0.49 9.35
CA ARG A 44 -2.50 -0.08 8.09
C ARG A 44 -1.33 -0.35 7.17
N GLN A 45 -1.29 -1.54 6.61
CA GLN A 45 -0.21 -1.99 5.73
C GLN A 45 -0.78 -2.62 4.48
N ILE A 46 -0.07 -2.46 3.38
CA ILE A 46 -0.36 -3.12 2.12
C ILE A 46 0.86 -3.94 1.73
N LYS A 47 0.65 -5.22 1.44
CA LYS A 47 1.66 -6.10 0.86
C LYS A 47 1.45 -6.22 -0.63
N VAL A 48 2.52 -6.09 -1.37
CA VAL A 48 2.56 -6.31 -2.82
C VAL A 48 3.81 -7.11 -3.18
N THR A 49 3.73 -7.92 -4.21
CA THR A 49 4.89 -8.65 -4.73
C THR A 49 5.23 -8.12 -6.11
N ALA A 50 6.39 -7.46 -6.22
CA ALA A 50 6.92 -6.98 -7.48
C ALA A 50 7.68 -8.10 -8.18
N LEU A 51 7.41 -8.31 -9.47
CA LEU A 51 8.01 -9.34 -10.30
C LEU A 51 9.13 -8.83 -11.21
N GLU A 52 9.41 -7.53 -11.16
CA GLU A 52 10.45 -6.92 -11.97
C GLU A 52 11.59 -6.36 -11.11
N ASP A 53 12.82 -6.64 -11.52
CA ASP A 53 14.00 -6.01 -10.95
C ASP A 53 14.37 -4.78 -11.77
N ASN A 54 13.71 -3.67 -11.48
CA ASN A 54 14.00 -2.38 -12.09
C ASN A 54 14.55 -1.36 -11.07
N LEU A 55 14.99 -0.20 -11.55
CA LEU A 55 15.55 0.83 -10.70
C LEU A 55 14.57 1.36 -9.65
N THR A 56 13.28 1.35 -9.95
CA THR A 56 12.22 1.77 -9.03
C THR A 56 12.10 0.78 -7.87
N VAL A 57 12.03 -0.51 -8.17
CA VAL A 57 11.99 -1.57 -7.16
C VAL A 57 13.26 -1.57 -6.32
N PHE A 58 14.42 -1.43 -6.96
CA PHE A 58 15.69 -1.33 -6.25
C PHE A 58 15.70 -0.17 -5.24
N GLY A 59 15.20 1.01 -5.64
CA GLY A 59 15.10 2.17 -4.77
C GLY A 59 14.09 2.02 -3.63
N LEU A 60 13.04 1.18 -3.81
CA LEU A 60 12.08 0.87 -2.77
C LEU A 60 12.62 -0.16 -1.77
N VAL A 61 13.36 -1.15 -2.27
CA VAL A 61 13.97 -2.21 -1.44
C VAL A 61 15.16 -1.67 -0.64
N ASN A 62 15.95 -0.78 -1.25
CA ASN A 62 17.19 -0.26 -0.67
C ASN A 62 17.19 1.28 -0.64
N PRO A 63 16.30 1.93 0.12
CA PRO A 63 16.24 3.38 0.16
C PRO A 63 17.56 3.97 0.67
N GLY A 64 18.06 4.99 -0.02
CA GLY A 64 19.35 5.62 0.28
C GLY A 64 20.55 4.99 -0.43
N SER A 65 20.35 3.94 -1.22
CA SER A 65 21.38 3.33 -2.06
C SER A 65 21.55 4.08 -3.38
N THR A 66 22.66 3.85 -4.07
CA THR A 66 23.01 4.57 -5.29
C THR A 66 23.13 3.63 -6.48
N VAL A 67 22.78 4.14 -7.65
CA VAL A 67 22.97 3.45 -8.94
C VAL A 67 23.82 4.34 -9.82
N SER A 68 24.85 3.78 -10.42
CA SER A 68 25.70 4.43 -11.41
C SER A 68 25.71 3.61 -12.69
N THR A 69 25.55 4.26 -13.82
CA THR A 69 25.64 3.62 -15.15
C THR A 69 26.80 4.21 -15.90
N THR A 70 27.78 3.37 -16.25
CA THR A 70 28.93 3.77 -17.02
C THR A 70 29.18 2.74 -18.14
N ALA A 71 29.25 3.20 -19.39
CA ALA A 71 29.48 2.35 -20.56
C ALA A 71 28.54 1.13 -20.65
N GLY A 72 27.25 1.31 -20.32
CA GLY A 72 26.25 0.24 -20.34
C GLY A 72 26.30 -0.70 -19.13
N VAL A 73 27.18 -0.46 -18.18
CA VAL A 73 27.27 -1.24 -16.93
C VAL A 73 26.58 -0.49 -15.80
N ASN A 74 25.61 -1.13 -15.18
CA ASN A 74 24.93 -0.61 -14.01
C ASN A 74 25.60 -1.11 -12.73
N THR A 75 26.11 -0.19 -11.94
CA THR A 75 26.68 -0.48 -10.62
C THR A 75 25.69 -0.04 -9.55
N ARG A 76 25.19 -1.00 -8.79
CA ARG A 76 24.27 -0.77 -7.68
C ARG A 76 25.03 -0.88 -6.36
N THR A 77 25.13 0.20 -5.62
CA THR A 77 25.78 0.21 -4.31
C THR A 77 24.74 0.25 -3.22
N VAL A 78 24.58 -0.88 -2.54
CA VAL A 78 23.61 -1.03 -1.45
C VAL A 78 24.20 -0.48 -0.17
N LYS A 79 23.47 0.42 0.46
CA LYS A 79 23.78 1.01 1.77
C LYS A 79 22.73 0.58 2.79
N ILE A 80 23.03 0.81 4.06
CA ILE A 80 22.03 0.60 5.12
C ILE A 80 20.76 1.40 4.78
N PRO A 81 19.60 0.73 4.69
CA PRO A 81 18.35 1.40 4.32
C PRO A 81 18.01 2.54 5.28
N LYS A 82 17.55 3.63 4.70
CA LYS A 82 17.04 4.78 5.47
C LYS A 82 15.52 4.83 5.37
N SER A 83 14.89 5.34 6.43
CA SER A 83 13.46 5.62 6.39
C SER A 83 13.16 6.65 5.29
N GLU A 84 12.29 6.29 4.35
CA GLU A 84 11.91 7.16 3.23
C GLU A 84 10.41 7.03 2.97
N LYS A 85 9.70 8.12 3.20
CA LYS A 85 8.27 8.21 2.93
C LYS A 85 8.04 8.66 1.49
N ARG A 86 7.14 7.98 0.81
CA ARG A 86 6.77 8.25 -0.58
C ARG A 86 5.26 8.17 -0.77
N ALA A 87 4.78 8.77 -1.85
CA ALA A 87 3.42 8.54 -2.31
C ALA A 87 3.37 7.30 -3.19
N PHE A 88 2.30 6.51 -3.06
CA PHE A 88 2.06 5.31 -3.87
C PHE A 88 0.71 5.39 -4.55
N VAL A 89 0.62 4.83 -5.74
CA VAL A 89 -0.64 4.62 -6.45
C VAL A 89 -0.71 3.17 -6.89
N LEU A 90 -1.79 2.51 -6.50
CA LEU A 90 -2.14 1.16 -6.94
C LEU A 90 -3.31 1.26 -7.92
N GLU A 91 -3.17 0.64 -9.06
CA GLU A 91 -4.23 0.56 -10.06
C GLU A 91 -4.56 -0.90 -10.33
N LEU A 92 -5.82 -1.25 -10.14
CA LEU A 92 -6.37 -2.55 -10.50
C LEU A 92 -7.32 -2.38 -11.67
N ARG A 93 -7.19 -3.26 -12.65
CA ARG A 93 -8.06 -3.29 -13.82
C ARG A 93 -8.75 -4.65 -13.91
N ASP A 94 -10.05 -4.60 -14.07
CA ASP A 94 -10.89 -5.76 -14.33
C ASP A 94 -11.81 -5.45 -15.52
N GLY A 95 -11.38 -5.84 -16.71
CA GLY A 95 -12.05 -5.44 -17.94
C GLY A 95 -12.09 -3.91 -18.09
N ASP A 96 -13.30 -3.35 -18.14
CA ASP A 96 -13.54 -1.91 -18.24
C ASP A 96 -13.54 -1.19 -16.88
N ILE A 97 -13.52 -1.96 -15.80
CA ILE A 97 -13.51 -1.40 -14.45
C ILE A 97 -12.07 -1.12 -14.03
N THR A 98 -11.82 0.10 -13.63
CA THR A 98 -10.53 0.54 -13.10
C THR A 98 -10.72 1.07 -11.69
N LYS A 99 -9.97 0.51 -10.74
CA LYS A 99 -9.90 0.99 -9.35
C LYS A 99 -8.52 1.52 -9.08
N ARG A 100 -8.42 2.74 -8.62
CA ARG A 100 -7.15 3.40 -8.31
C ARG A 100 -7.14 3.83 -6.86
N ARG A 101 -6.15 3.36 -6.13
CA ARG A 101 -5.89 3.74 -4.74
C ARG A 101 -4.68 4.67 -4.68
N SER A 102 -4.89 5.89 -4.21
CA SER A 102 -3.83 6.86 -3.99
C SER A 102 -3.47 6.94 -2.51
N ILE A 103 -2.22 6.65 -2.18
CA ILE A 103 -1.68 6.70 -0.83
C ILE A 103 -0.72 7.88 -0.76
N PRO A 104 -1.10 8.98 -0.08
CA PRO A 104 -0.26 10.19 -0.05
C PRO A 104 1.07 9.98 0.66
N THR A 105 1.07 9.18 1.72
CA THR A 105 2.27 8.96 2.52
C THR A 105 2.36 7.50 2.94
N GLY A 106 3.31 6.79 2.36
CA GLY A 106 3.63 5.42 2.70
C GLY A 106 5.13 5.22 2.81
N GLU A 107 5.53 4.13 3.41
CA GLU A 107 6.93 3.72 3.55
C GLU A 107 7.02 2.20 3.40
N VAL A 108 7.99 1.74 2.64
CA VAL A 108 8.32 0.32 2.61
C VAL A 108 9.07 -0.01 3.90
N THR A 109 8.40 -0.69 4.81
CA THR A 109 8.94 -1.00 6.15
C THR A 109 9.53 -2.40 6.24
N GLU A 110 9.08 -3.31 5.37
CA GLU A 110 9.59 -4.68 5.32
C GLU A 110 9.76 -5.10 3.87
N VAL A 111 10.82 -5.84 3.62
CA VAL A 111 11.09 -6.52 2.36
C VAL A 111 11.25 -7.99 2.68
N GLY A 112 10.46 -8.83 2.01
CA GLY A 112 10.55 -10.29 2.18
C GLY A 112 11.89 -10.85 1.71
N GLU A 113 12.11 -12.11 2.00
CA GLU A 113 13.29 -12.82 1.53
C GLU A 113 13.32 -12.87 0.00
N VAL A 114 14.45 -12.49 -0.58
CA VAL A 114 14.67 -12.55 -2.02
C VAL A 114 15.54 -13.76 -2.33
N THR A 115 15.01 -14.72 -3.06
CA THR A 115 15.76 -15.88 -3.54
C THR A 115 16.44 -15.54 -4.86
N LEU A 116 17.76 -15.61 -4.90
CA LEU A 116 18.55 -15.43 -6.10
C LEU A 116 18.76 -16.80 -6.76
N SER A 117 18.10 -17.04 -7.88
CA SER A 117 18.14 -18.28 -8.63
C SER A 117 18.29 -17.98 -10.12
N GLU A 118 19.01 -18.85 -10.84
CA GLU A 118 19.15 -18.73 -12.31
C GLU A 118 17.85 -19.05 -13.06
N SER A 119 16.96 -19.82 -12.44
CA SER A 119 15.77 -20.38 -13.09
C SER A 119 14.47 -19.70 -12.68
N ASP A 120 14.46 -18.93 -11.58
CA ASP A 120 13.25 -18.33 -11.06
C ASP A 120 13.25 -16.81 -11.24
N LEU A 121 12.06 -16.28 -11.54
CA LEU A 121 11.84 -14.84 -11.54
C LEU A 121 12.09 -14.27 -10.14
N GLN A 122 12.87 -13.21 -10.08
CA GLN A 122 13.07 -12.51 -8.82
C GLN A 122 11.75 -11.85 -8.41
N ALA A 123 11.24 -12.23 -7.25
CA ALA A 123 10.05 -11.65 -6.66
C ALA A 123 10.43 -10.89 -5.38
N PHE A 124 9.96 -9.65 -5.28
CA PHE A 124 10.19 -8.79 -4.13
C PHE A 124 8.86 -8.57 -3.39
N GLU A 125 8.71 -9.20 -2.24
CA GLU A 125 7.56 -8.94 -1.37
C GLU A 125 7.83 -7.65 -0.58
N LEU A 126 7.01 -6.64 -0.83
CA LEU A 126 7.12 -5.33 -0.20
C LEU A 126 5.94 -5.11 0.74
N THR A 127 6.22 -4.73 1.97
CA THR A 127 5.21 -4.28 2.93
C THR A 127 5.28 -2.77 3.06
N ILE A 128 4.21 -2.11 2.63
CA ILE A 128 4.06 -0.66 2.68
C ILE A 128 3.22 -0.31 3.89
N THR A 129 3.79 0.42 4.83
CA THR A 129 3.05 1.00 5.96
C THR A 129 2.50 2.35 5.55
N ILE A 130 1.21 2.57 5.79
CA ILE A 130 0.49 3.77 5.41
C ILE A 130 0.42 4.71 6.60
N TYR A 131 0.83 5.97 6.38
CA TYR A 131 0.74 7.03 7.38
C TYR A 131 -0.37 8.01 7.02
N PRO A 132 -1.09 8.55 8.03
CA PRO A 132 -2.07 9.60 7.77
C PRO A 132 -1.39 10.88 7.28
N ASP A 133 -2.10 11.63 6.44
CA ASP A 133 -1.73 12.97 6.08
C ASP A 133 -2.17 14.00 7.14
N VAL A 134 -2.03 15.29 6.85
CA VAL A 134 -2.40 16.37 7.78
C VAL A 134 -3.90 16.43 8.08
N ASN A 135 -4.73 15.74 7.29
CA ASN A 135 -6.19 15.65 7.46
C ASN A 135 -6.63 14.27 7.96
N ASP A 136 -5.72 13.47 8.47
CA ASP A 136 -5.94 12.08 8.91
C ASP A 136 -6.40 11.14 7.78
N VAL A 137 -6.15 11.50 6.53
CA VAL A 137 -6.44 10.67 5.37
C VAL A 137 -5.32 9.66 5.13
N LEU A 138 -5.65 8.39 5.09
CA LEU A 138 -4.71 7.31 4.81
C LEU A 138 -4.55 7.08 3.32
N TYR A 139 -5.65 6.97 2.59
CA TYR A 139 -5.68 6.83 1.14
C TYR A 139 -7.03 7.26 0.57
N VAL A 140 -7.07 7.45 -0.74
CA VAL A 140 -8.28 7.75 -1.49
C VAL A 140 -8.45 6.71 -2.57
N ASP A 141 -9.61 6.08 -2.62
CA ASP A 141 -9.99 5.15 -3.67
C ASP A 141 -10.90 5.84 -4.69
N ILE A 142 -10.56 5.67 -5.96
CA ILE A 142 -11.35 6.16 -7.09
C ILE A 142 -11.60 4.98 -8.01
N ASP A 143 -12.85 4.72 -8.34
CA ASP A 143 -13.23 3.69 -9.28
C ASP A 143 -14.33 4.15 -10.23
N ASN A 144 -14.48 3.44 -11.33
CA ASN A 144 -15.55 3.60 -12.29
C ASN A 144 -16.53 2.43 -12.29
N ASP A 145 -16.55 1.64 -11.21
CA ASP A 145 -17.45 0.50 -11.06
C ASP A 145 -18.89 1.01 -10.90
N PRO A 146 -19.81 0.67 -11.80
CA PRO A 146 -21.22 1.06 -11.67
C PRO A 146 -21.87 0.55 -10.39
N GLN A 147 -21.37 -0.56 -9.83
CA GLN A 147 -21.87 -1.13 -8.57
C GLN A 147 -21.35 -0.38 -7.34
N GLY A 148 -20.24 0.32 -7.47
CA GLY A 148 -19.67 1.19 -6.44
C GLY A 148 -20.31 2.57 -6.38
N ALA A 149 -21.16 2.93 -7.38
CA ALA A 149 -21.87 4.19 -7.41
C ALA A 149 -22.96 4.27 -6.34
N ALA A 150 -23.48 5.48 -6.12
CA ALA A 150 -24.63 5.67 -5.24
C ALA A 150 -25.79 4.74 -5.66
N PRO A 151 -26.49 4.10 -4.70
CA PRO A 151 -27.55 3.16 -5.04
C PRO A 151 -28.65 3.84 -5.84
N THR A 152 -29.12 3.11 -6.86
CA THR A 152 -30.24 3.53 -7.69
C THR A 152 -31.55 3.05 -7.08
N PHE A 153 -32.66 3.54 -7.63
CA PHE A 153 -33.99 3.14 -7.18
C PHE A 153 -34.19 1.60 -7.28
N GLY A 154 -34.64 0.99 -6.20
CA GLY A 154 -34.87 -0.46 -6.12
C GLY A 154 -33.73 -1.25 -5.50
N GLU A 155 -32.59 -0.69 -5.28
CA GLU A 155 -31.50 -1.35 -4.58
C GLU A 155 -31.72 -1.38 -3.08
N VAL A 156 -31.30 -2.50 -2.47
CA VAL A 156 -31.30 -2.62 -1.02
C VAL A 156 -30.14 -1.85 -0.44
N ARG A 157 -30.44 -0.95 0.45
CA ARG A 157 -29.44 -0.14 1.16
C ARG A 157 -29.86 0.09 2.60
N SER A 158 -28.90 0.32 3.47
CA SER A 158 -29.21 0.71 4.84
C SER A 158 -29.83 2.11 4.84
N VAL A 159 -30.92 2.25 5.57
CA VAL A 159 -31.58 3.54 5.76
C VAL A 159 -31.12 4.10 7.10
N PRO A 160 -30.39 5.22 7.12
CA PRO A 160 -29.98 5.82 8.38
C PRO A 160 -31.17 6.36 9.14
N GLY A 161 -31.27 6.07 10.42
CA GLY A 161 -32.24 6.64 11.34
C GLY A 161 -33.65 6.03 11.29
N SER A 162 -33.83 4.89 10.68
CA SER A 162 -35.11 4.17 10.74
C SER A 162 -35.10 3.11 11.80
#